data_b234170fae907ef7a2f569920f43f082
#
_entry.id   b234170fae907ef7a2f569920f43f082
#
_cell.length_a   1.000
_cell.length_b   1.000
_cell.length_c   1.000
_cell.angle_alpha   90.00
_cell.angle_beta   90.00
_cell.angle_gamma   90.00
#
_symmetry.space_group_name_H-M   'P 1'
#
loop_
_entity.id
_entity.type
_entity.pdbx_description
1 polymer ?
#
loop_
_entity_poly.entity_id
_entity_poly.type
_entity_poly.pdbx_seq_one_letter_code
_entity_poly.pdbx_strand_id
1 'polypeptide(L)'
;MSLKRLAIANLLGAATALLMASSAMAAGETLTISGFGGNLQKDLRATLWQPAADAAGVTLSEETQDGLASVRVQVQSGSPTWDIVHLGADECAVGGKEGLFEPLDYKVIKTDGFDKKAYGDHWIATNTYSVVLAWRTDVYKDKHPTSWKDFWDVKAFPGRRALSTYPQEMMEIALLGAGVSKDKLYPLDTKLSLEKLKEIKPDISVWWSSGAQSAQLLKDKEVDMMAIWGSRVASVIKDGAPVEFTYDNGILGYGCLAILKGSTHVAAAQKFIAGVVSPEIQARIPEMMPYYGPTNSLAFKVGKFSPEVLAKSNMSPENVAKQTFIDANWWRDNNELVREDYSLLISN
;
A
#
# COMPACT_ATOMS: atom_id res chain seq x y z
N MET A 1 -8.88 52.56 70.40
CA MET A 1 -9.71 52.21 69.25
C MET A 1 -8.75 51.80 68.18
N SER A 2 -8.63 50.68 67.68
CA SER A 2 -9.17 49.33 67.72
C SER A 2 -8.38 48.55 66.67
N LEU A 3 -7.48 47.67 67.13
CA LEU A 3 -6.60 46.81 66.36
C LEU A 3 -7.32 45.48 65.89
N LYS A 4 -8.59 45.58 65.51
CA LYS A 4 -9.39 44.37 65.18
C LYS A 4 -10.02 44.35 63.79
N ARG A 5 -9.52 45.11 62.81
CA ARG A 5 -10.08 45.09 61.44
C ARG A 5 -9.10 44.69 60.29
N LEU A 6 -7.96 44.11 60.62
CA LEU A 6 -6.95 43.70 59.57
C LEU A 6 -6.73 42.21 59.43
N ALA A 7 -7.57 41.37 60.04
CA ALA A 7 -7.32 39.89 60.00
C ALA A 7 -8.34 39.10 59.21
N ILE A 8 -9.27 39.71 58.46
CA ILE A 8 -10.29 38.92 57.66
C ILE A 8 -10.12 39.03 56.14
N ALA A 9 -9.21 39.88 55.63
CA ALA A 9 -9.04 40.08 54.20
C ALA A 9 -8.05 39.13 53.54
N ASN A 10 -7.27 38.31 54.26
CA ASN A 10 -6.24 37.44 53.72
C ASN A 10 -6.60 35.94 53.64
N LEU A 11 -7.82 35.52 53.95
CA LEU A 11 -8.25 34.14 53.93
C LEU A 11 -9.17 33.80 52.76
N LEU A 12 -9.62 34.76 51.96
CA LEU A 12 -10.41 34.51 50.75
C LEU A 12 -9.60 34.52 49.46
N GLY A 13 -8.31 34.89 49.49
CA GLY A 13 -7.43 34.91 48.31
C GLY A 13 -6.73 33.57 47.97
N ALA A 14 -6.69 32.62 48.93
CA ALA A 14 -5.97 31.36 48.74
C ALA A 14 -6.84 30.20 48.24
N ALA A 15 -8.15 30.31 48.22
CA ALA A 15 -9.07 29.27 47.78
C ALA A 15 -9.44 29.35 46.30
N THR A 16 -9.16 30.47 45.61
CA THR A 16 -9.49 30.66 44.18
C THR A 16 -8.32 30.35 43.24
N ALA A 17 -7.12 30.13 43.76
CA ALA A 17 -5.94 29.80 42.93
C ALA A 17 -5.74 28.30 42.71
N LEU A 18 -6.53 27.42 43.33
CA LEU A 18 -6.41 25.96 43.23
C LEU A 18 -7.42 25.31 42.27
N LEU A 19 -8.26 26.08 41.57
CA LEU A 19 -9.30 25.55 40.67
C LEU A 19 -9.08 25.88 39.18
N MET A 20 -7.93 26.44 38.80
CA MET A 20 -7.56 26.66 37.40
C MET A 20 -6.38 25.76 36.91
N ALA A 21 -6.10 24.69 37.63
CA ALA A 21 -5.08 23.69 37.21
C ALA A 21 -5.73 22.40 36.71
N SER A 22 -6.76 22.51 35.88
CA SER A 22 -7.35 21.29 35.31
C SER A 22 -8.02 21.60 33.99
N SER A 23 -7.29 21.62 32.94
CA SER A 23 -7.66 21.24 31.58
C SER A 23 -6.63 21.80 30.60
N ALA A 24 -5.36 21.66 30.88
CA ALA A 24 -4.47 21.42 29.76
C ALA A 24 -4.83 20.00 29.30
N MET A 25 -5.83 19.85 28.45
CA MET A 25 -5.87 18.70 27.54
C MET A 25 -4.50 18.70 26.90
N ALA A 26 -3.68 17.73 27.29
CA ALA A 26 -2.42 17.52 26.61
C ALA A 26 -2.76 17.47 25.11
N ALA A 27 -2.35 18.47 24.37
CA ALA A 27 -2.42 18.41 22.93
C ALA A 27 -1.71 17.10 22.58
N GLY A 28 -2.46 16.14 21.98
CA GLY A 28 -1.91 14.84 21.67
C GLY A 28 -0.64 15.00 20.85
N GLU A 29 0.32 14.10 21.04
CA GLU A 29 1.55 14.10 20.24
C GLU A 29 1.20 14.19 18.75
N THR A 30 1.93 14.99 18.00
CA THR A 30 1.77 15.06 16.54
C THR A 30 2.71 14.06 15.89
N LEU A 31 2.16 13.14 15.10
CA LEU A 31 2.92 12.20 14.27
C LEU A 31 2.95 12.69 12.83
N THR A 32 4.13 12.80 12.26
CA THR A 32 4.29 13.09 10.83
C THR A 32 4.38 11.78 10.05
N ILE A 33 3.38 11.51 9.20
CA ILE A 33 3.35 10.37 8.30
C ILE A 33 3.60 10.81 6.88
N SER A 34 4.55 10.16 6.20
CA SER A 34 4.86 10.39 4.81
C SER A 34 4.36 9.26 3.92
N GLY A 35 3.70 9.58 2.81
CA GLY A 35 3.12 8.61 1.88
C GLY A 35 3.28 9.01 0.43
N PHE A 36 2.61 8.29 -0.48
CA PHE A 36 2.71 8.50 -1.94
C PHE A 36 1.91 9.72 -2.45
N GLY A 37 1.20 10.43 -1.57
CA GLY A 37 0.36 11.55 -1.98
C GLY A 37 -0.90 11.19 -2.76
N GLY A 38 -1.55 12.19 -3.33
CA GLY A 38 -2.68 12.04 -4.22
C GLY A 38 -3.91 11.36 -3.59
N ASN A 39 -4.72 10.71 -4.42
CA ASN A 39 -5.96 10.07 -3.96
C ASN A 39 -5.69 8.86 -3.05
N LEU A 40 -4.63 8.09 -3.29
CA LEU A 40 -4.30 6.95 -2.43
C LEU A 40 -4.08 7.39 -0.98
N GLN A 41 -3.29 8.45 -0.76
CA GLN A 41 -3.03 8.94 0.59
C GLN A 41 -4.30 9.50 1.26
N LYS A 42 -5.15 10.22 0.50
CA LYS A 42 -6.45 10.69 1.01
C LYS A 42 -7.36 9.54 1.43
N ASP A 43 -7.40 8.47 0.62
CA ASP A 43 -8.21 7.30 0.90
C ASP A 43 -7.66 6.53 2.11
N LEU A 44 -6.35 6.33 2.21
CA LEU A 44 -5.68 5.73 3.37
C LEU A 44 -5.92 6.55 4.64
N ARG A 45 -5.83 7.89 4.54
CA ARG A 45 -6.13 8.77 5.66
C ARG A 45 -7.56 8.57 6.16
N ALA A 46 -8.54 8.67 5.27
CA ALA A 46 -9.95 8.58 5.66
C ALA A 46 -10.33 7.19 6.19
N THR A 47 -9.72 6.15 5.61
CA THR A 47 -10.06 4.75 5.90
C THR A 47 -9.35 4.22 7.12
N LEU A 48 -8.03 4.46 7.24
CA LEU A 48 -7.15 3.82 8.22
C LEU A 48 -6.52 4.80 9.19
N TRP A 49 -5.88 5.85 8.67
CA TRP A 49 -4.98 6.67 9.47
C TRP A 49 -5.71 7.58 10.46
N GLN A 50 -6.75 8.30 10.00
CA GLN A 50 -7.48 9.18 10.91
C GLN A 50 -8.19 8.40 12.03
N PRO A 51 -8.93 7.30 11.74
CA PRO A 51 -9.52 6.49 12.81
C PRO A 51 -8.49 5.92 13.80
N ALA A 52 -7.31 5.51 13.31
CA ALA A 52 -6.24 5.02 14.17
C ALA A 52 -5.62 6.13 15.01
N ALA A 53 -5.46 7.33 14.47
CA ALA A 53 -4.96 8.51 15.16
C ALA A 53 -5.92 8.94 16.28
N ASP A 54 -7.21 8.98 15.96
CA ASP A 54 -8.26 9.31 16.94
C ASP A 54 -8.25 8.31 18.11
N ALA A 55 -8.13 7.01 17.80
CA ALA A 55 -8.04 5.95 18.80
C ALA A 55 -6.74 6.00 19.63
N ALA A 56 -5.64 6.41 19.04
CA ALA A 56 -4.35 6.55 19.71
C ALA A 56 -4.20 7.88 20.47
N GLY A 57 -5.11 8.85 20.28
CA GLY A 57 -5.05 10.19 20.87
C GLY A 57 -3.92 11.05 20.31
N VAL A 58 -3.58 10.88 19.01
CA VAL A 58 -2.53 11.63 18.33
C VAL A 58 -3.10 12.50 17.21
N THR A 59 -2.39 13.56 16.85
CA THR A 59 -2.67 14.36 15.65
C THR A 59 -1.76 13.93 14.52
N LEU A 60 -2.26 13.92 13.28
CA LEU A 60 -1.46 13.60 12.09
C LEU A 60 -1.05 14.86 11.34
N SER A 61 0.24 14.96 11.07
CA SER A 61 0.80 15.79 10.01
C SER A 61 1.15 14.89 8.82
N GLU A 62 0.96 15.36 7.60
CA GLU A 62 1.16 14.55 6.40
C GLU A 62 2.16 15.18 5.45
N GLU A 63 3.04 14.33 4.95
CA GLU A 63 4.04 14.67 3.94
C GLU A 63 3.96 13.67 2.77
N THR A 64 4.70 13.96 1.71
CA THR A 64 4.84 13.04 0.58
C THR A 64 6.28 12.57 0.43
N GLN A 65 6.47 11.40 -0.15
CA GLN A 65 7.77 10.79 -0.38
C GLN A 65 7.86 10.19 -1.80
N ASP A 66 9.10 10.03 -2.28
CA ASP A 66 9.44 9.45 -3.58
C ASP A 66 10.18 8.10 -3.43
N GLY A 67 9.71 7.25 -2.50
CA GLY A 67 10.30 5.95 -2.22
C GLY A 67 11.44 5.99 -1.20
N LEU A 68 12.18 4.89 -1.13
CA LEU A 68 13.19 4.65 -0.10
C LEU A 68 14.35 5.65 -0.13
N ALA A 69 14.61 6.29 -1.27
CA ALA A 69 15.65 7.33 -1.38
C ALA A 69 15.36 8.51 -0.45
N SER A 70 14.11 8.98 -0.40
CA SER A 70 13.69 10.06 0.50
C SER A 70 13.85 9.67 1.97
N VAL A 71 13.54 8.41 2.31
CA VAL A 71 13.71 7.87 3.67
C VAL A 71 15.18 7.87 4.09
N ARG A 72 16.09 7.46 3.19
CA ARG A 72 17.55 7.51 3.48
C ARG A 72 18.01 8.92 3.81
N VAL A 73 17.55 9.93 3.07
CA VAL A 73 17.87 11.35 3.34
C VAL A 73 17.37 11.77 4.72
N GLN A 74 16.13 11.42 5.08
CA GLN A 74 15.56 11.72 6.39
C GLN A 74 16.39 11.12 7.53
N VAL A 75 16.70 9.84 7.45
CA VAL A 75 17.47 9.15 8.51
C VAL A 75 18.90 9.62 8.58
N GLN A 76 19.56 9.87 7.45
CA GLN A 76 20.94 10.37 7.38
C GLN A 76 21.09 11.78 7.97
N SER A 77 20.01 12.58 8.01
CA SER A 77 20.03 13.89 8.65
C SER A 77 20.31 13.82 10.17
N GLY A 78 20.12 12.65 10.79
CA GLY A 78 20.25 12.43 12.23
C GLY A 78 19.08 12.98 13.06
N SER A 79 18.13 13.70 12.42
CA SER A 79 16.93 14.25 13.03
C SER A 79 15.80 14.24 12.00
N PRO A 80 15.21 13.07 11.72
CA PRO A 80 14.15 12.96 10.72
C PRO A 80 12.95 13.82 11.14
N THR A 81 12.33 14.49 10.17
CA THR A 81 11.09 15.24 10.37
C THR A 81 9.85 14.36 10.22
N TRP A 82 10.02 13.14 9.71
CA TRP A 82 8.97 12.13 9.61
C TRP A 82 9.11 11.10 10.73
N ASP A 83 7.97 10.68 11.27
CA ASP A 83 7.91 9.61 12.25
C ASP A 83 7.63 8.26 11.59
N ILE A 84 6.73 8.27 10.62
CA ILE A 84 6.21 7.07 9.96
C ILE A 84 6.28 7.27 8.44
N VAL A 85 6.58 6.19 7.73
CA VAL A 85 6.52 6.17 6.27
C VAL A 85 5.60 5.06 5.78
N HIS A 86 4.82 5.35 4.74
CA HIS A 86 4.05 4.37 3.96
C HIS A 86 4.78 4.09 2.64
N LEU A 87 5.17 2.83 2.41
CA LEU A 87 5.93 2.35 1.26
C LEU A 87 5.33 1.05 0.69
N GLY A 88 5.91 0.50 -0.36
CA GLY A 88 5.75 -0.89 -0.76
C GLY A 88 6.47 -1.83 0.21
N ALA A 89 5.94 -3.03 0.43
CA ALA A 89 6.53 -3.97 1.40
C ALA A 89 7.94 -4.41 1.03
N ASP A 90 8.27 -4.48 -0.26
CA ASP A 90 9.62 -4.72 -0.75
C ASP A 90 10.59 -3.60 -0.32
N GLU A 91 10.18 -2.34 -0.46
CA GLU A 91 10.95 -1.19 0.02
C GLU A 91 11.06 -1.18 1.55
N CYS A 92 9.98 -1.52 2.27
CA CYS A 92 10.02 -1.66 3.71
C CYS A 92 11.00 -2.77 4.14
N ALA A 93 11.04 -3.89 3.45
CA ALA A 93 11.98 -4.98 3.73
C ALA A 93 13.43 -4.57 3.46
N VAL A 94 13.70 -3.81 2.37
CA VAL A 94 15.02 -3.23 2.09
C VAL A 94 15.42 -2.24 3.17
N GLY A 95 14.57 -1.28 3.49
CA GLY A 95 14.84 -0.25 4.51
C GLY A 95 15.09 -0.85 5.91
N GLY A 96 14.36 -1.92 6.25
CA GLY A 96 14.61 -2.67 7.49
C GLY A 96 16.00 -3.31 7.50
N LYS A 97 16.45 -3.92 6.39
CA LYS A 97 17.79 -4.49 6.23
C LYS A 97 18.90 -3.43 6.29
N GLU A 98 18.63 -2.23 5.77
CA GLU A 98 19.54 -1.08 5.81
C GLU A 98 19.59 -0.38 7.19
N GLY A 99 18.72 -0.76 8.14
CA GLY A 99 18.65 -0.13 9.46
C GLY A 99 18.01 1.26 9.47
N LEU A 100 17.15 1.55 8.50
CA LEU A 100 16.45 2.84 8.36
C LEU A 100 15.24 2.96 9.29
N PHE A 101 14.80 1.88 9.92
CA PHE A 101 13.58 1.82 10.70
C PHE A 101 13.81 1.34 12.13
N GLU A 102 12.99 1.83 13.04
CA GLU A 102 12.91 1.32 14.41
C GLU A 102 12.23 -0.07 14.41
N PRO A 103 12.58 -0.96 15.35
CA PRO A 103 11.89 -2.23 15.48
C PRO A 103 10.43 -2.04 15.92
N LEU A 104 9.53 -2.86 15.39
CA LEU A 104 8.13 -2.88 15.81
C LEU A 104 7.93 -3.73 17.07
N ASP A 105 7.15 -3.21 18.01
CA ASP A 105 6.79 -3.93 19.23
C ASP A 105 5.53 -4.79 19.03
N TYR A 106 5.70 -6.04 18.75
CA TYR A 106 4.61 -7.01 18.57
C TYR A 106 3.91 -7.42 19.88
N LYS A 107 4.29 -6.85 21.02
CA LYS A 107 3.47 -6.89 22.23
C LYS A 107 2.33 -5.85 22.14
N VAL A 108 2.57 -4.73 21.47
CA VAL A 108 1.60 -3.66 21.21
C VAL A 108 0.83 -3.94 19.91
N ILE A 109 1.54 -4.16 18.81
CA ILE A 109 0.99 -4.44 17.48
C ILE A 109 0.65 -5.93 17.39
N LYS A 110 -0.64 -6.26 17.26
CA LYS A 110 -1.07 -7.66 17.17
C LYS A 110 -1.03 -8.15 15.72
N THR A 111 -0.53 -9.37 15.53
CA THR A 111 -0.41 -10.01 14.21
C THR A 111 -1.39 -11.16 14.00
N ASP A 112 -2.37 -11.31 14.92
CA ASP A 112 -3.45 -12.29 14.75
C ASP A 112 -4.21 -11.97 13.46
N GLY A 113 -4.34 -12.97 12.60
CA GLY A 113 -4.99 -12.82 11.29
C GLY A 113 -4.09 -12.34 10.16
N PHE A 114 -2.81 -12.09 10.43
CA PHE A 114 -1.81 -11.76 9.39
C PHE A 114 -1.13 -13.00 8.82
N ASP A 115 -0.87 -12.97 7.51
CA ASP A 115 0.11 -13.87 6.90
C ASP A 115 1.53 -13.50 7.40
N LYS A 116 2.38 -14.51 7.59
CA LYS A 116 3.77 -14.29 8.05
C LYS A 116 4.62 -13.49 7.07
N LYS A 117 4.24 -13.41 5.81
CA LYS A 117 4.91 -12.60 4.79
C LYS A 117 4.46 -11.14 4.80
N ALA A 118 3.43 -10.79 5.58
CA ALA A 118 2.87 -9.45 5.65
C ALA A 118 3.53 -8.56 6.71
N TYR A 119 4.58 -9.02 7.37
CA TYR A 119 5.32 -8.23 8.35
C TYR A 119 6.76 -8.74 8.53
N GLY A 120 7.60 -7.89 9.07
CA GLY A 120 8.99 -8.17 9.47
C GLY A 120 9.31 -7.48 10.79
N ASP A 121 10.58 -7.50 11.21
CA ASP A 121 10.98 -6.90 12.49
C ASP A 121 10.76 -5.37 12.55
N HIS A 122 10.75 -4.70 11.41
CA HIS A 122 10.76 -3.24 11.28
C HIS A 122 9.57 -2.67 10.51
N TRP A 123 8.67 -3.48 10.01
CA TRP A 123 7.54 -3.04 9.19
C TRP A 123 6.35 -3.99 9.29
N ILE A 124 5.17 -3.48 8.98
CA ILE A 124 3.94 -4.27 8.87
C ILE A 124 3.08 -3.77 7.72
N ALA A 125 2.50 -4.70 6.98
CA ALA A 125 1.56 -4.41 5.91
C ALA A 125 0.25 -3.82 6.44
N THR A 126 -0.32 -2.85 5.72
CA THR A 126 -1.54 -2.15 6.17
C THR A 126 -2.68 -2.19 5.15
N ASN A 127 -2.36 -2.44 3.90
CA ASN A 127 -3.33 -2.60 2.82
C ASN A 127 -2.72 -3.48 1.73
N THR A 128 -3.58 -4.07 0.90
CA THR A 128 -3.15 -4.80 -0.29
C THR A 128 -3.61 -4.07 -1.54
N TYR A 129 -2.84 -4.24 -2.63
CA TYR A 129 -3.22 -3.86 -3.98
C TYR A 129 -3.02 -5.05 -4.92
N SER A 130 -3.59 -5.01 -6.11
CA SER A 130 -3.37 -6.02 -7.13
C SER A 130 -2.93 -5.39 -8.43
N VAL A 131 -2.02 -6.05 -9.14
CA VAL A 131 -1.84 -5.88 -10.58
C VAL A 131 -2.65 -6.94 -11.29
N VAL A 132 -3.49 -6.51 -12.22
CA VAL A 132 -4.48 -7.32 -12.92
C VAL A 132 -4.32 -7.19 -14.43
N LEU A 133 -4.80 -8.19 -15.16
CA LEU A 133 -4.97 -8.10 -16.61
C LEU A 133 -6.28 -7.37 -16.90
N ALA A 134 -6.17 -6.22 -17.57
CA ALA A 134 -7.32 -5.44 -18.04
C ALA A 134 -7.35 -5.38 -19.57
N TRP A 135 -8.55 -5.29 -20.12
CA TRP A 135 -8.78 -5.22 -21.56
C TRP A 135 -9.98 -4.36 -21.92
N ARG A 136 -10.02 -3.89 -23.17
CA ARG A 136 -11.14 -3.14 -23.73
C ARG A 136 -12.19 -4.09 -24.29
N THR A 137 -13.43 -3.98 -23.80
CA THR A 137 -14.56 -4.82 -24.24
C THR A 137 -15.08 -4.45 -25.62
N ASP A 138 -14.84 -3.22 -26.09
CA ASP A 138 -15.17 -2.79 -27.43
C ASP A 138 -14.19 -3.33 -28.51
N VAL A 139 -13.02 -3.80 -28.11
CA VAL A 139 -12.03 -4.49 -28.96
C VAL A 139 -12.22 -6.02 -28.90
N TYR A 140 -12.30 -6.58 -27.70
CA TYR A 140 -12.43 -8.03 -27.49
C TYR A 140 -13.89 -8.39 -27.14
N LYS A 141 -14.76 -8.39 -28.16
CA LYS A 141 -16.21 -8.54 -27.99
C LYS A 141 -16.64 -9.99 -27.71
N ASP A 142 -16.17 -10.92 -28.54
CA ASP A 142 -16.63 -12.32 -28.50
C ASP A 142 -15.69 -13.21 -27.69
N LYS A 143 -14.41 -12.90 -27.71
CA LYS A 143 -13.35 -13.61 -26.99
C LYS A 143 -12.36 -12.60 -26.43
N HIS A 144 -12.24 -12.58 -25.12
CA HIS A 144 -11.32 -11.69 -24.40
C HIS A 144 -10.17 -12.49 -23.75
N PRO A 145 -9.02 -11.84 -23.46
CA PRO A 145 -7.94 -12.48 -22.73
C PRO A 145 -8.38 -12.80 -21.30
N THR A 146 -8.05 -14.00 -20.82
CA THR A 146 -8.40 -14.46 -19.46
C THR A 146 -7.18 -14.82 -18.62
N SER A 147 -6.00 -14.78 -19.21
CA SER A 147 -4.76 -15.19 -18.57
C SER A 147 -3.57 -14.41 -19.10
N TRP A 148 -2.46 -14.44 -18.36
CA TRP A 148 -1.20 -13.89 -18.86
C TRP A 148 -0.67 -14.63 -20.08
N LYS A 149 -1.00 -15.91 -20.28
CA LYS A 149 -0.70 -16.62 -21.55
C LYS A 149 -1.39 -15.96 -22.73
N ASP A 150 -2.66 -15.54 -22.56
CA ASP A 150 -3.40 -14.83 -23.59
C ASP A 150 -2.78 -13.46 -23.89
N PHE A 151 -2.23 -12.79 -22.87
CA PHE A 151 -1.49 -11.55 -23.06
C PHE A 151 -0.26 -11.73 -23.95
N TRP A 152 0.41 -12.89 -23.93
CA TRP A 152 1.54 -13.22 -24.79
C TRP A 152 1.12 -13.77 -26.16
N ASP A 153 -0.12 -14.24 -26.33
CA ASP A 153 -0.62 -14.75 -27.62
C ASP A 153 -1.11 -13.61 -28.51
N VAL A 154 -0.17 -12.94 -29.17
CA VAL A 154 -0.44 -11.79 -30.05
C VAL A 154 -1.24 -12.16 -31.29
N LYS A 155 -1.31 -13.45 -31.66
CA LYS A 155 -2.08 -13.94 -32.80
C LYS A 155 -3.55 -14.16 -32.45
N ALA A 156 -3.81 -14.79 -31.30
CA ALA A 156 -5.17 -15.03 -30.82
C ALA A 156 -5.81 -13.74 -30.26
N PHE A 157 -5.02 -12.84 -29.69
CA PHE A 157 -5.46 -11.58 -29.11
C PHE A 157 -4.63 -10.42 -29.68
N PRO A 158 -4.84 -10.05 -30.96
CA PRO A 158 -4.15 -8.91 -31.55
C PRO A 158 -4.57 -7.60 -30.86
N GLY A 159 -3.66 -6.63 -30.78
CA GLY A 159 -3.93 -5.33 -30.20
C GLY A 159 -2.73 -4.73 -29.47
N ARG A 160 -2.83 -3.46 -29.11
CA ARG A 160 -1.80 -2.69 -28.44
C ARG A 160 -1.74 -3.07 -26.96
N ARG A 161 -0.54 -3.30 -26.46
CA ARG A 161 -0.28 -3.75 -25.09
C ARG A 161 0.53 -2.75 -24.30
N ALA A 162 0.33 -2.72 -22.98
CA ALA A 162 1.20 -1.97 -22.09
C ALA A 162 1.59 -2.78 -20.84
N LEU A 163 2.83 -2.58 -20.40
CA LEU A 163 3.38 -3.08 -19.15
C LEU A 163 3.97 -1.93 -18.36
N SER A 164 4.36 -2.17 -17.12
CA SER A 164 5.00 -1.18 -16.24
C SER A 164 6.50 -1.05 -16.50
N THR A 165 7.07 0.12 -16.19
CA THR A 165 8.52 0.30 -16.09
C THR A 165 9.11 -0.26 -14.78
N TYR A 166 8.26 -0.67 -13.83
CA TYR A 166 8.70 -1.31 -12.59
C TYR A 166 8.86 -2.81 -12.79
N PRO A 167 9.98 -3.43 -12.40
CA PRO A 167 10.19 -4.87 -12.55
C PRO A 167 9.28 -5.70 -11.64
N GLN A 168 8.95 -5.18 -10.45
CA GLN A 168 8.00 -5.80 -9.55
C GLN A 168 6.68 -6.03 -10.29
N GLU A 169 6.01 -7.11 -10.01
CA GLU A 169 4.85 -7.67 -10.69
C GLU A 169 5.12 -8.11 -12.13
N MET A 170 5.91 -7.36 -12.92
CA MET A 170 6.15 -7.67 -14.33
C MET A 170 7.00 -8.94 -14.51
N MET A 171 7.94 -9.20 -13.60
CA MET A 171 8.74 -10.43 -13.60
C MET A 171 7.87 -11.66 -13.28
N GLU A 172 6.96 -11.53 -12.32
CA GLU A 172 5.98 -12.56 -11.95
C GLU A 172 4.99 -12.82 -13.10
N ILE A 173 4.46 -11.76 -13.69
CA ILE A 173 3.54 -11.81 -14.84
C ILE A 173 4.21 -12.52 -16.03
N ALA A 174 5.48 -12.26 -16.30
CA ALA A 174 6.23 -12.93 -17.34
C ALA A 174 6.34 -14.45 -17.12
N LEU A 175 6.59 -14.89 -15.89
CA LEU A 175 6.60 -16.31 -15.53
C LEU A 175 5.22 -16.95 -15.69
N LEU A 176 4.16 -16.26 -15.30
CA LEU A 176 2.79 -16.72 -15.53
C LEU A 176 2.49 -16.83 -17.03
N GLY A 177 2.94 -15.86 -17.82
CA GLY A 177 2.88 -15.90 -19.29
C GLY A 177 3.66 -17.07 -19.89
N ALA A 178 4.80 -17.44 -19.30
CA ALA A 178 5.56 -18.64 -19.67
C ALA A 178 4.89 -19.95 -19.23
N GLY A 179 3.82 -19.87 -18.40
CA GLY A 179 3.07 -21.03 -17.94
C GLY A 179 3.55 -21.61 -16.62
N VAL A 180 4.40 -20.89 -15.90
CA VAL A 180 4.73 -21.23 -14.50
C VAL A 180 3.48 -21.08 -13.65
N SER A 181 3.20 -22.07 -12.81
CA SER A 181 2.07 -22.01 -11.87
C SER A 181 2.29 -20.95 -10.81
N LYS A 182 1.24 -20.21 -10.42
CA LYS A 182 1.28 -19.17 -9.39
C LYS A 182 1.90 -19.65 -8.06
N ASP A 183 1.73 -20.93 -7.72
CA ASP A 183 2.26 -21.52 -6.48
C ASP A 183 3.75 -21.87 -6.58
N LYS A 184 4.37 -21.71 -7.77
CA LYS A 184 5.77 -22.03 -8.06
C LYS A 184 6.58 -20.83 -8.57
N LEU A 185 6.07 -19.61 -8.38
CA LEU A 185 6.75 -18.41 -8.86
C LEU A 185 8.07 -18.15 -8.13
N TYR A 186 8.13 -18.45 -6.82
CA TYR A 186 9.31 -18.13 -6.01
C TYR A 186 10.12 -19.37 -5.63
N PRO A 187 11.47 -19.25 -5.66
CA PRO A 187 12.24 -18.07 -6.07
C PRO A 187 12.03 -17.79 -7.56
N LEU A 188 11.98 -16.48 -7.97
CA LEU A 188 11.77 -16.12 -9.38
C LEU A 188 12.94 -16.62 -10.24
N ASP A 189 12.59 -17.28 -11.34
CA ASP A 189 13.53 -17.52 -12.45
C ASP A 189 13.66 -16.22 -13.25
N THR A 190 14.58 -15.37 -12.83
CA THR A 190 14.80 -14.04 -13.45
C THR A 190 15.20 -14.16 -14.92
N LYS A 191 15.96 -15.20 -15.28
CA LYS A 191 16.37 -15.44 -16.67
C LYS A 191 15.16 -15.72 -17.54
N LEU A 192 14.30 -16.67 -17.15
CA LEU A 192 13.08 -17.01 -17.89
C LEU A 192 12.14 -15.80 -17.97
N SER A 193 11.99 -15.02 -16.88
CA SER A 193 11.20 -13.79 -16.88
C SER A 193 11.68 -12.80 -17.92
N LEU A 194 12.98 -12.50 -17.94
CA LEU A 194 13.57 -11.54 -18.90
C LEU A 194 13.47 -12.06 -20.34
N GLU A 195 13.65 -13.36 -20.57
CA GLU A 195 13.47 -13.98 -21.90
C GLU A 195 12.03 -13.80 -22.38
N LYS A 196 11.04 -14.03 -21.53
CA LYS A 196 9.62 -13.83 -21.87
C LYS A 196 9.27 -12.37 -22.10
N LEU A 197 9.82 -11.45 -21.32
CA LEU A 197 9.64 -10.00 -21.54
C LEU A 197 10.29 -9.56 -22.85
N LYS A 198 11.45 -10.10 -23.19
CA LYS A 198 12.12 -9.84 -24.47
C LYS A 198 11.30 -10.33 -25.65
N GLU A 199 10.63 -11.49 -25.51
CA GLU A 199 9.75 -12.06 -26.53
C GLU A 199 8.59 -11.12 -26.87
N ILE A 200 7.90 -10.56 -25.85
CA ILE A 200 6.70 -9.71 -26.02
C ILE A 200 7.05 -8.23 -26.27
N LYS A 201 8.28 -7.81 -25.99
CA LYS A 201 8.68 -6.38 -26.07
C LYS A 201 8.33 -5.73 -27.41
N PRO A 202 8.48 -6.34 -28.59
CA PRO A 202 8.10 -5.73 -29.88
C PRO A 202 6.60 -5.39 -29.98
N ASP A 203 5.76 -6.06 -29.21
CA ASP A 203 4.31 -5.89 -29.18
C ASP A 203 3.84 -4.97 -28.04
N ILE A 204 4.75 -4.47 -27.19
CA ILE A 204 4.44 -3.51 -26.13
C ILE A 204 4.48 -2.10 -26.70
N SER A 205 3.31 -1.49 -26.80
CA SER A 205 3.17 -0.12 -27.32
C SER A 205 3.64 0.93 -26.32
N VAL A 206 3.45 0.69 -25.01
CA VAL A 206 3.79 1.64 -23.94
C VAL A 206 4.29 0.91 -22.69
N TRP A 207 5.41 1.40 -22.16
CA TRP A 207 5.88 1.08 -20.81
C TRP A 207 5.49 2.24 -19.90
N TRP A 208 4.43 2.06 -19.10
CA TRP A 208 3.92 3.12 -18.24
C TRP A 208 4.72 3.21 -16.93
N SER A 209 4.89 4.45 -16.43
CA SER A 209 5.68 4.76 -15.23
C SER A 209 4.86 5.32 -14.08
N SER A 210 3.55 5.53 -14.26
CA SER A 210 2.68 6.02 -13.19
C SER A 210 1.24 5.49 -13.31
N GLY A 211 0.56 5.39 -12.17
CA GLY A 211 -0.84 4.98 -12.17
C GLY A 211 -1.79 5.96 -12.88
N ALA A 212 -1.46 7.25 -12.93
CA ALA A 212 -2.21 8.22 -13.70
C ALA A 212 -2.09 7.95 -15.19
N GLN A 213 -0.85 7.73 -15.67
CA GLN A 213 -0.59 7.37 -17.06
C GLN A 213 -1.29 6.05 -17.43
N SER A 214 -1.19 5.00 -16.60
CA SER A 214 -1.80 3.71 -16.89
C SER A 214 -3.33 3.80 -17.06
N ALA A 215 -4.01 4.58 -16.22
CA ALA A 215 -5.44 4.83 -16.35
C ALA A 215 -5.78 5.62 -17.62
N GLN A 216 -4.97 6.64 -17.94
CA GLN A 216 -5.19 7.48 -19.11
C GLN A 216 -5.06 6.69 -20.43
N LEU A 217 -4.08 5.79 -20.54
CA LEU A 217 -3.89 4.92 -21.70
C LEU A 217 -5.14 4.11 -22.06
N LEU A 218 -5.84 3.56 -21.06
CA LEU A 218 -7.11 2.85 -21.27
C LEU A 218 -8.23 3.81 -21.63
N LYS A 219 -8.33 4.94 -20.94
CA LYS A 219 -9.38 5.95 -21.13
C LYS A 219 -9.33 6.55 -22.54
N ASP A 220 -8.14 6.88 -23.02
CA ASP A 220 -7.91 7.45 -24.35
C ASP A 220 -7.83 6.41 -25.45
N LYS A 221 -8.03 5.13 -25.10
CA LYS A 221 -8.01 4.02 -26.04
C LYS A 221 -6.65 3.86 -26.77
N GLU A 222 -5.55 4.23 -26.10
CA GLU A 222 -4.21 4.09 -26.65
C GLU A 222 -3.71 2.66 -26.57
N VAL A 223 -4.23 1.86 -25.62
CA VAL A 223 -3.95 0.44 -25.47
C VAL A 223 -5.23 -0.38 -25.43
N ASP A 224 -5.14 -1.66 -25.80
CA ASP A 224 -6.28 -2.55 -25.91
C ASP A 224 -6.29 -3.58 -24.78
N MET A 225 -5.13 -3.95 -24.23
CA MET A 225 -4.96 -4.72 -22.99
C MET A 225 -3.69 -4.31 -22.25
N MET A 226 -3.65 -4.51 -20.93
CA MET A 226 -2.47 -4.16 -20.14
C MET A 226 -2.44 -4.81 -18.76
N ALA A 227 -1.24 -4.88 -18.19
CA ALA A 227 -1.07 -5.03 -16.75
C ALA A 227 -1.28 -3.67 -16.08
N ILE A 228 -2.12 -3.61 -15.07
CA ILE A 228 -2.50 -2.35 -14.40
C ILE A 228 -2.91 -2.59 -12.95
N TRP A 229 -2.71 -1.61 -12.09
CA TRP A 229 -3.24 -1.66 -10.73
C TRP A 229 -4.78 -1.66 -10.71
N GLY A 230 -5.38 -2.59 -9.96
CA GLY A 230 -6.83 -2.80 -9.89
C GLY A 230 -7.62 -1.55 -9.57
N SER A 231 -7.14 -0.69 -8.67
CA SER A 231 -7.78 0.60 -8.36
C SER A 231 -7.78 1.58 -9.54
N ARG A 232 -6.79 1.51 -10.43
CA ARG A 232 -6.71 2.38 -11.60
C ARG A 232 -7.68 1.95 -12.68
N VAL A 233 -7.73 0.65 -13.00
CA VAL A 233 -8.71 0.15 -13.97
C VAL A 233 -10.13 0.35 -13.46
N ALA A 234 -10.38 0.19 -12.17
CA ALA A 234 -11.68 0.46 -11.56
C ALA A 234 -12.13 1.91 -11.70
N SER A 235 -11.21 2.87 -11.57
CA SER A 235 -11.50 4.28 -11.83
C SER A 235 -11.93 4.51 -13.29
N VAL A 236 -11.23 3.88 -14.24
CA VAL A 236 -11.53 3.97 -15.67
C VAL A 236 -12.92 3.38 -15.98
N ILE A 237 -13.27 2.24 -15.38
CA ILE A 237 -14.61 1.62 -15.51
C ILE A 237 -15.69 2.53 -14.92
N LYS A 238 -15.45 3.13 -13.75
CA LYS A 238 -16.36 4.07 -13.11
C LYS A 238 -16.63 5.30 -13.96
N ASP A 239 -15.64 5.75 -14.73
CA ASP A 239 -15.78 6.86 -15.69
C ASP A 239 -16.51 6.45 -16.98
N GLY A 240 -17.00 5.21 -17.08
CA GLY A 240 -17.83 4.70 -18.19
C GLY A 240 -17.04 4.18 -19.39
N ALA A 241 -15.73 3.97 -19.27
CA ALA A 241 -14.96 3.35 -20.34
C ALA A 241 -15.32 1.86 -20.53
N PRO A 242 -15.34 1.35 -21.77
CA PRO A 242 -15.64 -0.06 -22.05
C PRO A 242 -14.43 -0.95 -21.72
N VAL A 243 -14.15 -1.13 -20.45
CA VAL A 243 -12.99 -1.86 -19.92
C VAL A 243 -13.45 -2.87 -18.87
N GLU A 244 -12.87 -4.05 -18.91
CA GLU A 244 -12.98 -5.09 -17.88
C GLU A 244 -11.61 -5.56 -17.44
N PHE A 245 -11.57 -6.30 -16.36
CA PHE A 245 -10.36 -6.94 -15.85
C PHE A 245 -10.68 -8.25 -15.12
N THR A 246 -9.66 -9.05 -14.85
CA THR A 246 -9.78 -10.26 -14.04
C THR A 246 -8.77 -10.29 -12.89
N TYR A 247 -9.17 -10.89 -11.76
CA TYR A 247 -8.25 -11.26 -10.70
C TYR A 247 -7.52 -12.58 -10.95
N ASP A 248 -7.89 -13.34 -11.99
CA ASP A 248 -7.28 -14.63 -12.28
C ASP A 248 -5.78 -14.47 -12.59
N ASN A 249 -4.94 -15.11 -11.76
CA ASN A 249 -3.48 -14.95 -11.76
C ASN A 249 -3.01 -13.48 -11.54
N GLY A 250 -3.80 -12.65 -10.86
CA GLY A 250 -3.38 -11.33 -10.43
C GLY A 250 -2.20 -11.40 -9.45
N ILE A 251 -1.41 -10.34 -9.41
CA ILE A 251 -0.28 -10.22 -8.48
C ILE A 251 -0.67 -9.29 -7.35
N LEU A 252 -0.68 -9.82 -6.12
CA LEU A 252 -0.95 -9.07 -4.89
C LEU A 252 0.34 -8.48 -4.32
N GLY A 253 0.32 -7.22 -4.01
CA GLY A 253 1.35 -6.54 -3.24
C GLY A 253 0.80 -5.92 -1.95
N TYR A 254 1.70 -5.57 -1.04
CA TYR A 254 1.36 -4.92 0.22
C TYR A 254 1.86 -3.47 0.23
N GLY A 255 1.02 -2.55 0.71
CA GLY A 255 1.48 -1.31 1.31
C GLY A 255 1.83 -1.52 2.77
N CYS A 256 2.90 -0.94 3.26
CA CYS A 256 3.43 -1.12 4.61
C CYS A 256 3.59 0.19 5.36
N LEU A 257 3.64 0.13 6.68
CA LEU A 257 4.11 1.19 7.54
C LEU A 257 5.39 0.77 8.26
N ALA A 258 6.30 1.72 8.41
CA ALA A 258 7.52 1.60 9.20
C ALA A 258 7.78 2.91 9.97
N ILE A 259 8.42 2.82 11.14
CA ILE A 259 8.80 3.96 11.97
C ILE A 259 10.24 4.32 11.62
N LEU A 260 10.52 5.57 11.28
CA LEU A 260 11.87 6.00 10.91
C LEU A 260 12.82 5.90 12.09
N LYS A 261 14.04 5.46 11.80
CA LYS A 261 15.16 5.45 12.75
C LYS A 261 15.45 6.88 13.19
N GLY A 262 15.44 7.12 14.52
CA GLY A 262 15.65 8.45 15.10
C GLY A 262 14.37 9.28 15.30
N SER A 263 13.17 8.75 15.02
CA SER A 263 11.90 9.37 15.44
C SER A 263 11.87 9.54 16.95
N THR A 264 11.42 10.69 17.42
CA THR A 264 11.24 10.99 18.86
C THR A 264 9.88 10.52 19.40
N HIS A 265 8.98 10.06 18.53
CA HIS A 265 7.59 9.68 18.86
C HIS A 265 7.32 8.19 18.72
N VAL A 266 8.35 7.33 18.89
CA VAL A 266 8.27 5.88 18.66
C VAL A 266 7.09 5.21 19.38
N ALA A 267 6.88 5.55 20.66
CA ALA A 267 5.81 4.93 21.44
C ALA A 267 4.40 5.29 20.93
N ALA A 268 4.19 6.52 20.49
CA ALA A 268 2.94 6.98 19.88
C ALA A 268 2.74 6.34 18.49
N ALA A 269 3.81 6.25 17.70
CA ALA A 269 3.80 5.60 16.39
C ALA A 269 3.45 4.10 16.48
N GLN A 270 3.97 3.37 17.48
CA GLN A 270 3.61 1.97 17.74
C GLN A 270 2.10 1.82 18.03
N LYS A 271 1.53 2.69 18.87
CA LYS A 271 0.08 2.67 19.16
C LYS A 271 -0.76 3.00 17.94
N PHE A 272 -0.34 3.99 17.15
CA PHE A 272 -0.99 4.35 15.91
C PHE A 272 -1.00 3.19 14.92
N ILE A 273 0.13 2.55 14.68
CA ILE A 273 0.24 1.38 13.79
C ILE A 273 -0.62 0.23 14.31
N ALA A 274 -0.65 -0.02 15.62
CA ALA A 274 -1.52 -1.04 16.20
C ALA A 274 -3.00 -0.76 15.91
N GLY A 275 -3.43 0.50 15.93
CA GLY A 275 -4.76 0.92 15.49
C GLY A 275 -5.00 0.65 14.00
N VAL A 276 -4.08 1.09 13.13
CA VAL A 276 -4.19 0.91 11.67
C VAL A 276 -4.39 -0.56 11.29
N VAL A 277 -3.72 -1.49 11.97
CA VAL A 277 -3.76 -2.93 11.65
C VAL A 277 -4.80 -3.71 12.44
N SER A 278 -5.59 -3.05 13.31
CA SER A 278 -6.67 -3.72 14.04
C SER A 278 -7.76 -4.22 13.09
N PRO A 279 -8.41 -5.37 13.41
CA PRO A 279 -9.47 -5.91 12.56
C PRO A 279 -10.60 -4.91 12.29
N GLU A 280 -10.96 -4.10 13.28
CA GLU A 280 -12.05 -3.12 13.22
C GLU A 280 -11.76 -2.00 12.23
N ILE A 281 -10.54 -1.47 12.25
CA ILE A 281 -10.12 -0.42 11.30
C ILE A 281 -9.89 -1.01 9.92
N GLN A 282 -9.24 -2.18 9.83
CA GLN A 282 -9.03 -2.89 8.57
C GLN A 282 -10.35 -3.28 7.87
N ALA A 283 -11.43 -3.53 8.62
CA ALA A 283 -12.75 -3.83 8.07
C ALA A 283 -13.38 -2.66 7.29
N ARG A 284 -12.82 -1.46 7.37
CA ARG A 284 -13.28 -0.30 6.59
C ARG A 284 -12.82 -0.34 5.13
N ILE A 285 -11.72 -1.06 4.85
CA ILE A 285 -11.08 -1.06 3.52
C ILE A 285 -12.05 -1.52 2.41
N PRO A 286 -12.76 -2.67 2.49
CA PRO A 286 -13.55 -3.15 1.38
C PRO A 286 -14.64 -2.18 0.90
N GLU A 287 -15.20 -1.39 1.81
CA GLU A 287 -16.23 -0.40 1.48
C GLU A 287 -15.67 0.95 1.05
N MET A 288 -14.63 1.44 1.75
CA MET A 288 -14.10 2.79 1.54
C MET A 288 -13.01 2.84 0.47
N MET A 289 -12.31 1.75 0.25
CA MET A 289 -11.24 1.61 -0.74
C MET A 289 -11.51 0.40 -1.66
N PRO A 290 -12.52 0.46 -2.54
CA PRO A 290 -12.82 -0.63 -3.47
C PRO A 290 -11.57 -1.03 -4.27
N TYR A 291 -11.39 -2.32 -4.51
CA TYR A 291 -10.23 -2.93 -5.21
C TYR A 291 -8.92 -2.97 -4.41
N TYR A 292 -8.96 -2.51 -3.17
CA TYR A 292 -7.97 -2.79 -2.14
C TYR A 292 -8.51 -3.85 -1.17
N GLY A 293 -7.64 -4.33 -0.28
CA GLY A 293 -8.05 -5.29 0.74
C GLY A 293 -7.30 -5.12 2.05
N PRO A 294 -7.90 -5.63 3.13
CA PRO A 294 -7.25 -5.67 4.43
C PRO A 294 -6.09 -6.67 4.44
N THR A 295 -5.05 -6.35 5.19
CA THR A 295 -3.94 -7.28 5.47
C THR A 295 -4.24 -8.20 6.65
N ASN A 296 -5.14 -7.76 7.52
CA ASN A 296 -5.65 -8.57 8.63
C ASN A 296 -6.92 -9.32 8.20
N SER A 297 -6.82 -10.63 8.04
CA SER A 297 -7.95 -11.48 7.60
C SER A 297 -9.14 -11.50 8.58
N LEU A 298 -8.91 -11.14 9.85
CA LEU A 298 -9.99 -11.00 10.84
C LEU A 298 -10.95 -9.85 10.51
N ALA A 299 -10.54 -8.90 9.67
CA ALA A 299 -11.41 -7.84 9.15
C ALA A 299 -12.69 -8.40 8.51
N PHE A 300 -12.59 -9.53 7.79
CA PHE A 300 -13.75 -10.20 7.19
C PHE A 300 -14.64 -10.93 8.20
N LYS A 301 -14.19 -11.11 9.45
CA LYS A 301 -15.00 -11.70 10.54
C LYS A 301 -15.76 -10.63 11.33
N VAL A 302 -15.17 -9.44 11.48
CA VAL A 302 -15.80 -8.33 12.22
C VAL A 302 -16.69 -7.46 11.33
N GLY A 303 -16.30 -7.26 10.05
CA GLY A 303 -17.09 -6.53 9.07
C GLY A 303 -18.27 -7.35 8.52
N LYS A 304 -19.34 -6.64 8.11
CA LYS A 304 -20.49 -7.24 7.41
C LYS A 304 -20.55 -6.64 6.01
N PHE A 305 -20.15 -7.41 5.00
CA PHE A 305 -20.02 -6.93 3.63
C PHE A 305 -21.11 -7.52 2.73
N SER A 306 -21.64 -6.70 1.84
CA SER A 306 -22.50 -7.18 0.77
C SER A 306 -21.69 -8.01 -0.25
N PRO A 307 -22.33 -8.92 -1.01
CA PRO A 307 -21.66 -9.63 -2.10
C PRO A 307 -21.00 -8.70 -3.12
N GLU A 308 -21.59 -7.54 -3.38
CA GLU A 308 -21.02 -6.54 -4.29
C GLU A 308 -19.71 -5.95 -3.76
N VAL A 309 -19.62 -5.65 -2.46
CA VAL A 309 -18.39 -5.17 -1.82
C VAL A 309 -17.31 -6.23 -1.86
N LEU A 310 -17.66 -7.49 -1.54
CA LEU A 310 -16.72 -8.61 -1.58
C LEU A 310 -16.20 -8.88 -3.00
N ALA A 311 -17.04 -8.77 -4.01
CA ALA A 311 -16.63 -8.95 -5.40
C ALA A 311 -15.57 -7.93 -5.84
N LYS A 312 -15.59 -6.73 -5.27
CA LYS A 312 -14.62 -5.66 -5.55
C LYS A 312 -13.33 -5.77 -4.73
N SER A 313 -13.38 -6.34 -3.53
CA SER A 313 -12.19 -6.46 -2.67
C SER A 313 -11.23 -7.52 -3.22
N ASN A 314 -9.98 -7.15 -3.44
CA ASN A 314 -8.95 -8.08 -3.91
C ASN A 314 -8.60 -9.17 -2.88
N MET A 315 -8.92 -8.95 -1.60
CA MET A 315 -8.67 -9.88 -0.49
C MET A 315 -9.92 -10.65 -0.05
N SER A 316 -11.05 -10.53 -0.75
CA SER A 316 -12.17 -11.44 -0.46
C SER A 316 -11.72 -12.90 -0.65
N PRO A 317 -12.31 -13.87 0.09
CA PRO A 317 -11.89 -15.28 0.01
C PRO A 317 -11.86 -15.82 -1.42
N GLU A 318 -12.79 -15.38 -2.28
CA GLU A 318 -12.83 -15.77 -3.68
C GLU A 318 -11.68 -15.15 -4.49
N ASN A 319 -11.46 -13.84 -4.34
CA ASN A 319 -10.49 -13.12 -5.16
C ASN A 319 -9.04 -13.40 -4.74
N VAL A 320 -8.76 -13.53 -3.43
CA VAL A 320 -7.41 -13.87 -2.97
C VAL A 320 -6.97 -15.26 -3.46
N ALA A 321 -7.90 -16.21 -3.56
CA ALA A 321 -7.59 -17.56 -4.05
C ALA A 321 -7.15 -17.58 -5.52
N LYS A 322 -7.53 -16.60 -6.31
CA LYS A 322 -7.16 -16.47 -7.74
C LYS A 322 -5.76 -15.90 -7.94
N GLN A 323 -5.21 -15.21 -6.96
CA GLN A 323 -4.02 -14.39 -7.04
C GLN A 323 -2.81 -15.01 -6.33
N THR A 324 -1.67 -14.38 -6.44
CA THR A 324 -0.46 -14.71 -5.69
C THR A 324 0.19 -13.45 -5.15
N PHE A 325 0.90 -13.58 -4.02
CA PHE A 325 1.60 -12.46 -3.40
C PHE A 325 3.03 -12.32 -3.94
N ILE A 326 3.46 -11.06 -4.08
CA ILE A 326 4.87 -10.73 -4.18
C ILE A 326 5.58 -11.18 -2.89
N ASP A 327 6.74 -11.78 -3.04
CA ASP A 327 7.60 -12.09 -1.91
C ASP A 327 8.56 -10.93 -1.63
N ALA A 328 8.17 -10.08 -0.66
CA ALA A 328 8.95 -8.89 -0.29
C ALA A 328 10.37 -9.22 0.18
N ASN A 329 10.59 -10.41 0.80
CA ASN A 329 11.92 -10.84 1.22
C ASN A 329 12.79 -11.24 0.04
N TRP A 330 12.21 -11.92 -0.96
CA TRP A 330 12.94 -12.23 -2.20
C TRP A 330 13.34 -10.94 -2.91
N TRP A 331 12.41 -9.97 -3.07
CA TRP A 331 12.68 -8.67 -3.69
C TRP A 331 13.71 -7.86 -2.90
N ARG A 332 13.67 -7.87 -1.56
CA ARG A 332 14.69 -7.24 -0.71
C ARG A 332 16.11 -7.67 -1.09
N ASP A 333 16.29 -8.95 -1.39
CA ASP A 333 17.62 -9.52 -1.63
C ASP A 333 18.05 -9.47 -3.11
N ASN A 334 17.12 -9.27 -4.05
CA ASN A 334 17.38 -9.36 -5.49
C ASN A 334 17.05 -8.07 -6.27
N ASN A 335 16.42 -7.07 -5.63
CA ASN A 335 15.85 -5.90 -6.30
C ASN A 335 16.86 -5.13 -7.15
N GLU A 336 18.07 -4.89 -6.66
CA GLU A 336 19.07 -4.06 -7.35
C GLU A 336 19.46 -4.66 -8.71
N LEU A 337 19.84 -5.93 -8.73
CA LEU A 337 20.24 -6.64 -9.94
C LEU A 337 19.07 -6.76 -10.93
N VAL A 338 17.89 -7.12 -10.44
CA VAL A 338 16.71 -7.29 -11.31
C VAL A 338 16.27 -5.96 -11.91
N ARG A 339 16.34 -4.86 -11.16
CA ARG A 339 16.04 -3.51 -11.69
C ARG A 339 16.99 -3.09 -12.80
N GLU A 340 18.29 -3.36 -12.64
CA GLU A 340 19.28 -3.07 -13.67
C GLU A 340 18.98 -3.84 -14.95
N ASP A 341 18.86 -5.17 -14.88
CA ASP A 341 18.56 -6.02 -16.02
C ASP A 341 17.24 -5.67 -16.72
N TYR A 342 16.19 -5.41 -15.94
CA TYR A 342 14.89 -4.99 -16.45
C TYR A 342 14.96 -3.63 -17.14
N SER A 343 15.64 -2.65 -16.55
CA SER A 343 15.82 -1.31 -17.12
C SER A 343 16.58 -1.38 -18.45
N LEU A 344 17.63 -2.18 -18.52
CA LEU A 344 18.37 -2.41 -19.76
C LEU A 344 17.48 -3.08 -20.83
N LEU A 345 16.64 -4.02 -20.44
CA LEU A 345 15.71 -4.67 -21.35
C LEU A 345 14.72 -3.69 -21.96
N ILE A 346 14.08 -2.84 -21.16
CA ILE A 346 13.03 -1.94 -21.67
C ILE A 346 13.56 -0.72 -22.40
N SER A 347 14.83 -0.29 -22.16
CA SER A 347 15.45 0.88 -22.78
C SER A 347 16.02 0.61 -24.18
N ASN A 348 16.48 -0.61 -24.47
CA ASN A 348 17.07 -1.01 -25.73
C ASN A 348 16.03 -1.53 -26.72
#